data_7854606ebaf31f1075ccdddf1cb3cbf2
#
_entry.id   7854606ebaf31f1075ccdddf1cb3cbf2
#
_cell.length_a   1.000
_cell.length_b   1.000
_cell.length_c   1.000
_cell.angle_alpha   90.00
_cell.angle_beta   90.00
_cell.angle_gamma   90.00
#
_symmetry.space_group_name_H-M   'P 1'
#
loop_
_entity.id
_entity.type
_entity.pdbx_description
1 polymer ?
#
loop_
_entity_poly.entity_id
_entity_poly.type
_entity_poly.pdbx_seq_one_letter_code
_entity_poly.pdbx_strand_id
1 'polypeptide(L)'
;MTRLKPGHTLAACFIGYITQAIVVNFAPLLFVTFHSQYDISLTVIGLTITVNFGVQLLVDLLASKFVDKIGYRPCAVAAHLFSGIGLLLLAFLPEILPVPAVGLFIASAVYATGGGLIEVLISPIVEACPFDNKKSVMSLLHSFYSWGQVGVVALSTLFFVLAGVENWAILACVWAAIPFLNAVFFLFVPIYPLVKDGESAKVTSLLKSGAFWLFVVLMICAGSAEQSVSQWASAFAEEGLGVSKTVGDLLGPCLFAAMMGIARVAFSRTGEGFSLRTALLIATGGCIAGYALCAFSPVAWLGLAGCALVGLSVGIMWPGTISLASAGMPRGGTALFALLALAGDVGCMAGPSAVGALSDAFSGDLRTGIAFGLFFPVLMGAVLLFSGLKRKKAPVLLNEKDGSK
;
A
#
# COMPACT_ATOMS: atom_id res chain seq x y z
N MET A 1 -8.32 -5.76 -37.66
CA MET A 1 -7.90 -5.49 -36.26
C MET A 1 -8.90 -6.09 -35.31
N THR A 2 -8.54 -7.10 -34.53
CA THR A 2 -9.39 -7.70 -33.52
C THR A 2 -9.75 -6.63 -32.47
N ARG A 3 -11.03 -6.34 -32.31
CA ARG A 3 -11.52 -5.39 -31.29
C ARG A 3 -11.11 -5.90 -29.90
N LEU A 4 -10.36 -5.09 -29.14
CA LEU A 4 -10.02 -5.40 -27.76
C LEU A 4 -11.30 -5.53 -26.91
N LYS A 5 -11.29 -6.50 -25.97
CA LYS A 5 -12.44 -6.90 -25.13
C LYS A 5 -12.27 -6.34 -23.70
N PRO A 6 -13.32 -6.34 -22.84
CA PRO A 6 -13.21 -5.92 -21.43
C PRO A 6 -12.08 -6.62 -20.67
N GLY A 7 -11.78 -7.89 -20.98
CA GLY A 7 -10.65 -8.62 -20.38
C GLY A 7 -9.28 -8.00 -20.64
N HIS A 8 -9.10 -7.26 -21.76
CA HIS A 8 -7.84 -6.54 -22.01
C HIS A 8 -7.75 -5.29 -21.13
N THR A 9 -8.87 -4.62 -20.86
CA THR A 9 -8.94 -3.51 -19.89
C THR A 9 -8.59 -4.01 -18.50
N LEU A 10 -9.13 -5.16 -18.09
CA LEU A 10 -8.80 -5.78 -16.81
C LEU A 10 -7.31 -6.14 -16.74
N ALA A 11 -6.72 -6.68 -17.80
CA ALA A 11 -5.29 -6.98 -17.86
C ALA A 11 -4.43 -5.70 -17.72
N ALA A 12 -4.81 -4.61 -18.41
CA ALA A 12 -4.15 -3.32 -18.26
C ALA A 12 -4.25 -2.79 -16.81
N CYS A 13 -5.39 -2.99 -16.14
CA CYS A 13 -5.59 -2.63 -14.75
C CYS A 13 -4.76 -3.51 -13.78
N PHE A 14 -4.60 -4.80 -14.05
CA PHE A 14 -3.68 -5.67 -13.29
C PHE A 14 -2.23 -5.19 -13.40
N ILE A 15 -1.76 -4.85 -14.61
CA ILE A 15 -0.43 -4.27 -14.81
C ILE A 15 -0.33 -2.90 -14.13
N GLY A 16 -1.42 -2.13 -14.07
CA GLY A 16 -1.50 -0.89 -13.29
C GLY A 16 -1.18 -1.11 -11.81
N TYR A 17 -1.80 -2.11 -11.17
CA TYR A 17 -1.46 -2.43 -9.77
C TYR A 17 -0.06 -3.03 -9.59
N ILE A 18 0.47 -3.75 -10.58
CA ILE A 18 1.89 -4.15 -10.57
C ILE A 18 2.77 -2.89 -10.65
N THR A 19 2.43 -1.90 -11.49
CA THR A 19 3.14 -0.61 -11.55
C THR A 19 3.09 0.10 -10.20
N GLN A 20 1.93 0.14 -9.54
CA GLN A 20 1.79 0.70 -8.18
C GLN A 20 2.70 -0.04 -7.18
N ALA A 21 2.75 -1.37 -7.25
CA ALA A 21 3.65 -2.16 -6.40
C ALA A 21 5.13 -1.82 -6.65
N ILE A 22 5.54 -1.58 -7.92
CA ILE A 22 6.92 -1.18 -8.26
C ILE A 22 7.25 0.17 -7.62
N VAL A 23 6.43 1.21 -7.84
CA VAL A 23 6.72 2.56 -7.37
C VAL A 23 6.69 2.71 -5.85
N VAL A 24 5.97 1.84 -5.16
CA VAL A 24 5.91 1.86 -3.68
C VAL A 24 7.00 1.01 -3.05
N ASN A 25 7.40 -0.12 -3.65
CA ASN A 25 8.20 -1.13 -2.97
C ASN A 25 9.63 -1.31 -3.53
N PHE A 26 9.98 -0.72 -4.68
CA PHE A 26 11.33 -0.87 -5.24
C PHE A 26 12.37 -0.04 -4.48
N ALA A 27 12.11 1.26 -4.26
CA ALA A 27 13.04 2.14 -3.54
C ALA A 27 13.36 1.66 -2.10
N PRO A 28 12.42 1.10 -1.32
CA PRO A 28 12.71 0.52 0.00
C PRO A 28 13.77 -0.58 0.03
N LEU A 29 13.93 -1.34 -1.05
CA LEU A 29 14.98 -2.37 -1.17
C LEU A 29 16.38 -1.77 -1.27
N LEU A 30 16.48 -0.47 -1.54
CA LEU A 30 17.72 0.28 -1.77
C LEU A 30 18.07 1.23 -0.62
N PHE A 31 17.32 1.24 0.48
CA PHE A 31 17.55 2.21 1.56
C PHE A 31 18.95 2.10 2.17
N VAL A 32 19.43 0.89 2.43
CA VAL A 32 20.80 0.67 2.90
C VAL A 32 21.84 1.10 1.85
N THR A 33 21.55 0.82 0.57
CA THR A 33 22.40 1.25 -0.55
C THR A 33 22.45 2.78 -0.64
N PHE A 34 21.31 3.46 -0.54
CA PHE A 34 21.26 4.94 -0.55
C PHE A 34 21.96 5.54 0.67
N HIS A 35 21.77 4.93 1.86
CA HIS A 35 22.44 5.34 3.08
C HIS A 35 23.96 5.26 2.94
N SER A 36 24.50 4.12 2.48
CA SER A 36 25.94 3.89 2.36
C SER A 36 26.59 4.57 1.15
N GLN A 37 25.91 4.60 -0.01
CA GLN A 37 26.46 5.13 -1.27
C GLN A 37 26.49 6.65 -1.29
N TYR A 38 25.46 7.30 -0.71
CA TYR A 38 25.28 8.76 -0.77
C TYR A 38 25.47 9.46 0.57
N ASP A 39 25.81 8.73 1.63
CA ASP A 39 25.93 9.28 3.01
C ASP A 39 24.65 10.03 3.46
N ILE A 40 23.47 9.43 3.16
CA ILE A 40 22.16 10.00 3.45
C ILE A 40 21.63 9.37 4.74
N SER A 41 21.23 10.20 5.72
CA SER A 41 20.68 9.75 7.00
C SER A 41 19.35 8.99 6.83
N LEU A 42 19.00 8.13 7.78
CA LEU A 42 17.73 7.39 7.80
C LEU A 42 16.52 8.34 7.89
N THR A 43 16.68 9.50 8.53
CA THR A 43 15.67 10.58 8.54
C THR A 43 15.37 11.05 7.12
N VAL A 44 16.41 11.34 6.34
CA VAL A 44 16.25 11.82 4.95
C VAL A 44 15.66 10.73 4.07
N ILE A 45 16.04 9.47 4.28
CA ILE A 45 15.41 8.31 3.62
C ILE A 45 13.93 8.22 4.02
N GLY A 46 13.60 8.37 5.30
CA GLY A 46 12.22 8.44 5.78
C GLY A 46 11.41 9.56 5.14
N LEU A 47 12.04 10.71 4.85
CA LEU A 47 11.39 11.81 4.12
C LEU A 47 11.10 11.47 2.66
N THR A 48 11.85 10.58 2.00
CA THR A 48 11.48 10.10 0.65
C THR A 48 10.17 9.33 0.68
N ILE A 49 9.94 8.54 1.73
CA ILE A 49 8.66 7.85 1.95
C ILE A 49 7.54 8.88 2.21
N THR A 50 7.82 9.91 3.03
CA THR A 50 6.88 11.02 3.25
C THR A 50 6.50 11.71 1.94
N VAL A 51 7.47 11.98 1.07
CA VAL A 51 7.23 12.59 -0.25
C VAL A 51 6.37 11.66 -1.10
N ASN A 52 6.68 10.36 -1.13
CA ASN A 52 5.92 9.38 -1.92
C ASN A 52 4.44 9.36 -1.51
N PHE A 53 4.14 9.05 -0.27
CA PHE A 53 2.74 8.96 0.19
C PHE A 53 2.06 10.33 0.28
N GLY A 54 2.80 11.39 0.62
CA GLY A 54 2.27 12.75 0.65
C GLY A 54 1.84 13.26 -0.73
N VAL A 55 2.61 12.95 -1.78
CA VAL A 55 2.23 13.29 -3.16
C VAL A 55 1.05 12.42 -3.62
N GLN A 56 1.02 11.12 -3.31
CA GLN A 56 -0.14 10.28 -3.60
C GLN A 56 -1.40 10.86 -2.97
N LEU A 57 -1.37 11.17 -1.66
CA LEU A 57 -2.47 11.83 -0.95
C LEU A 57 -2.96 13.11 -1.64
N LEU A 58 -2.05 13.98 -2.07
CA LEU A 58 -2.40 15.21 -2.79
C LEU A 58 -3.06 14.92 -4.14
N VAL A 59 -2.54 13.94 -4.87
CA VAL A 59 -3.10 13.50 -6.15
C VAL A 59 -4.51 12.95 -5.95
N ASP A 60 -4.75 12.13 -4.94
CA ASP A 60 -6.07 11.56 -4.62
C ASP A 60 -7.10 12.64 -4.33
N LEU A 61 -6.71 13.65 -3.52
CA LEU A 61 -7.56 14.80 -3.24
C LEU A 61 -7.92 15.61 -4.49
N LEU A 62 -6.98 15.76 -5.40
CA LEU A 62 -7.14 16.58 -6.60
C LEU A 62 -7.79 15.80 -7.75
N ALA A 63 -7.50 14.51 -7.89
CA ALA A 63 -7.93 13.67 -9.00
C ALA A 63 -9.45 13.66 -9.19
N SER A 64 -10.20 13.63 -8.09
CA SER A 64 -11.67 13.69 -8.11
C SER A 64 -12.24 14.93 -8.83
N LYS A 65 -11.45 16.01 -8.95
CA LYS A 65 -11.88 17.27 -9.59
C LYS A 65 -11.52 17.34 -11.07
N PHE A 66 -10.45 16.70 -11.50
CA PHE A 66 -9.97 16.84 -12.87
C PHE A 66 -10.10 15.57 -13.72
N VAL A 67 -10.13 14.37 -13.13
CA VAL A 67 -10.29 13.11 -13.87
C VAL A 67 -11.58 13.07 -14.67
N ASP A 68 -12.70 13.50 -14.07
CA ASP A 68 -13.99 13.56 -14.77
C ASP A 68 -14.00 14.55 -15.96
N LYS A 69 -13.15 15.60 -15.91
CA LYS A 69 -13.05 16.62 -16.97
C LYS A 69 -12.12 16.20 -18.09
N ILE A 70 -10.97 15.59 -17.75
CA ILE A 70 -9.92 15.17 -18.69
C ILE A 70 -10.29 13.82 -19.32
N GLY A 71 -10.93 12.94 -18.52
CA GLY A 71 -11.32 11.60 -18.92
C GLY A 71 -10.33 10.54 -18.43
N TYR A 72 -10.84 9.33 -18.21
CA TYR A 72 -10.11 8.22 -17.60
C TYR A 72 -8.90 7.75 -18.43
N ARG A 73 -9.02 7.70 -19.77
CA ARG A 73 -7.93 7.24 -20.65
C ARG A 73 -6.70 8.14 -20.61
N PRO A 74 -6.80 9.47 -20.85
CA PRO A 74 -5.65 10.36 -20.76
C PRO A 74 -5.00 10.34 -19.38
N CYS A 75 -5.80 10.28 -18.32
CA CYS A 75 -5.30 10.19 -16.95
C CYS A 75 -4.57 8.87 -16.67
N ALA A 76 -5.09 7.73 -17.15
CA ALA A 76 -4.42 6.44 -17.01
C ALA A 76 -3.09 6.38 -17.77
N VAL A 77 -3.05 6.92 -18.99
CA VAL A 77 -1.80 7.05 -19.76
C VAL A 77 -0.80 7.93 -19.02
N ALA A 78 -1.23 9.12 -18.56
CA ALA A 78 -0.38 10.04 -17.81
C ALA A 78 0.15 9.40 -16.51
N ALA A 79 -0.69 8.67 -15.78
CA ALA A 79 -0.30 7.95 -14.57
C ALA A 79 0.91 7.02 -14.81
N HIS A 80 0.83 6.23 -15.87
CA HIS A 80 1.89 5.28 -16.23
C HIS A 80 3.14 6.00 -16.77
N LEU A 81 2.98 7.10 -17.50
CA LEU A 81 4.12 7.93 -17.94
C LEU A 81 4.84 8.56 -16.74
N PHE A 82 4.12 9.13 -15.77
CA PHE A 82 4.73 9.67 -14.55
C PHE A 82 5.46 8.57 -13.75
N SER A 83 4.86 7.38 -13.60
CA SER A 83 5.52 6.24 -12.94
C SER A 83 6.82 5.85 -13.65
N GLY A 84 6.80 5.68 -14.97
CA GLY A 84 7.98 5.31 -15.75
C GLY A 84 9.06 6.39 -15.75
N ILE A 85 8.68 7.66 -15.96
CA ILE A 85 9.62 8.79 -15.91
C ILE A 85 10.24 8.91 -14.52
N GLY A 86 9.45 8.78 -13.45
CA GLY A 86 9.96 8.86 -12.09
C GLY A 86 10.96 7.74 -11.76
N LEU A 87 10.75 6.52 -12.27
CA LEU A 87 11.73 5.42 -12.13
C LEU A 87 13.01 5.69 -12.92
N LEU A 88 12.95 6.30 -14.11
CA LEU A 88 14.14 6.75 -14.83
C LEU A 88 14.86 7.88 -14.08
N LEU A 89 14.11 8.85 -13.54
CA LEU A 89 14.69 9.91 -12.72
C LEU A 89 15.37 9.34 -11.46
N LEU A 90 14.79 8.30 -10.84
CA LEU A 90 15.43 7.60 -9.73
C LEU A 90 16.79 7.02 -10.12
N ALA A 91 16.90 6.45 -11.32
CA ALA A 91 18.15 5.85 -11.82
C ALA A 91 19.26 6.88 -12.08
N PHE A 92 18.92 8.13 -12.44
CA PHE A 92 19.91 9.09 -12.94
C PHE A 92 20.09 10.33 -12.06
N LEU A 93 19.01 10.89 -11.46
CA LEU A 93 19.11 12.17 -10.75
C LEU A 93 20.03 12.15 -9.51
N PRO A 94 20.07 11.09 -8.69
CA PRO A 94 20.97 11.04 -7.54
C PRO A 94 22.45 11.14 -7.92
N GLU A 95 22.82 10.67 -9.12
CA GLU A 95 24.20 10.73 -9.63
C GLU A 95 24.51 12.08 -10.31
N ILE A 96 23.53 12.75 -10.87
CA ILE A 96 23.72 13.99 -11.66
C ILE A 96 23.68 15.24 -10.76
N LEU A 97 22.84 15.21 -9.70
CA LEU A 97 22.63 16.38 -8.86
C LEU A 97 23.73 16.49 -7.78
N PRO A 98 24.14 17.73 -7.45
CA PRO A 98 25.13 17.95 -6.39
C PRO A 98 24.71 17.40 -5.01
N VAL A 99 23.40 17.28 -4.78
CA VAL A 99 22.81 16.72 -3.56
C VAL A 99 21.95 15.53 -3.94
N PRO A 100 22.45 14.29 -3.79
CA PRO A 100 21.72 13.06 -4.20
C PRO A 100 20.31 12.94 -3.62
N ALA A 101 20.12 13.35 -2.36
CA ALA A 101 18.82 13.33 -1.69
C ALA A 101 17.74 14.15 -2.44
N VAL A 102 18.12 15.27 -3.06
CA VAL A 102 17.19 16.06 -3.89
C VAL A 102 16.76 15.28 -5.11
N GLY A 103 17.68 14.52 -5.72
CA GLY A 103 17.38 13.60 -6.82
C GLY A 103 16.36 12.52 -6.42
N LEU A 104 16.54 11.92 -5.24
CA LEU A 104 15.60 10.94 -4.68
C LEU A 104 14.21 11.56 -4.45
N PHE A 105 14.14 12.78 -3.90
CA PHE A 105 12.87 13.47 -3.65
C PHE A 105 12.12 13.80 -4.95
N ILE A 106 12.83 14.34 -5.95
CA ILE A 106 12.22 14.66 -7.25
C ILE A 106 11.69 13.38 -7.92
N ALA A 107 12.53 12.34 -8.00
CA ALA A 107 12.14 11.06 -8.56
C ALA A 107 10.92 10.48 -7.83
N SER A 108 10.96 10.49 -6.49
CA SER A 108 9.86 10.04 -5.64
C SER A 108 8.57 10.81 -5.92
N ALA A 109 8.60 12.12 -5.96
CA ALA A 109 7.43 12.95 -6.25
C ALA A 109 6.84 12.65 -7.64
N VAL A 110 7.69 12.42 -8.65
CA VAL A 110 7.24 12.13 -10.02
C VAL A 110 6.59 10.76 -10.11
N TYR A 111 7.24 9.67 -9.63
CA TYR A 111 6.58 8.35 -9.69
C TYR A 111 5.39 8.24 -8.73
N ALA A 112 5.40 8.94 -7.60
CA ALA A 112 4.27 9.01 -6.68
C ALA A 112 3.03 9.68 -7.30
N THR A 113 3.23 10.70 -8.15
CA THR A 113 2.14 11.30 -8.95
C THR A 113 1.49 10.24 -9.84
N GLY A 114 2.31 9.39 -10.48
CA GLY A 114 1.81 8.25 -11.25
C GLY A 114 1.07 7.23 -10.37
N GLY A 115 1.64 6.88 -9.23
CA GLY A 115 1.07 5.94 -8.26
C GLY A 115 -0.30 6.38 -7.74
N GLY A 116 -0.45 7.61 -7.28
CA GLY A 116 -1.72 8.15 -6.81
C GLY A 116 -2.79 8.17 -7.91
N LEU A 117 -2.43 8.59 -9.13
CA LEU A 117 -3.36 8.49 -10.25
C LEU A 117 -3.80 7.05 -10.54
N ILE A 118 -2.90 6.06 -10.49
CA ILE A 118 -3.24 4.64 -10.67
C ILE A 118 -4.25 4.21 -9.61
N GLU A 119 -4.03 4.55 -8.35
CA GLU A 119 -4.87 4.19 -7.22
C GLU A 119 -6.31 4.68 -7.40
N VAL A 120 -6.49 5.93 -7.78
CA VAL A 120 -7.80 6.54 -8.00
C VAL A 120 -8.50 5.98 -9.25
N LEU A 121 -7.76 5.65 -10.31
CA LEU A 121 -8.35 5.34 -11.62
C LEU A 121 -8.69 3.86 -11.81
N ILE A 122 -7.87 2.95 -11.30
CA ILE A 122 -7.92 1.54 -11.68
C ILE A 122 -9.23 0.86 -11.23
N SER A 123 -9.62 1.06 -9.97
CA SER A 123 -10.85 0.47 -9.43
C SER A 123 -12.12 0.95 -10.16
N PRO A 124 -12.32 2.27 -10.38
CA PRO A 124 -13.44 2.76 -11.21
C PRO A 124 -13.45 2.22 -12.64
N ILE A 125 -12.30 2.13 -13.30
CA ILE A 125 -12.22 1.59 -14.67
C ILE A 125 -12.71 0.14 -14.71
N VAL A 126 -12.31 -0.69 -13.75
CA VAL A 126 -12.74 -2.10 -13.66
C VAL A 126 -14.21 -2.20 -13.29
N GLU A 127 -14.71 -1.37 -12.36
CA GLU A 127 -16.11 -1.35 -11.96
C GLU A 127 -17.04 -0.98 -13.13
N ALA A 128 -16.60 -0.11 -14.04
CA ALA A 128 -17.34 0.25 -15.24
C ALA A 128 -17.38 -0.86 -16.31
N CYS A 129 -16.48 -1.84 -16.23
CA CYS A 129 -16.45 -2.94 -17.18
C CYS A 129 -17.70 -3.85 -17.05
N PRO A 130 -18.21 -4.40 -18.17
CA PRO A 130 -19.40 -5.27 -18.18
C PRO A 130 -19.04 -6.71 -17.77
N PHE A 131 -18.67 -6.90 -16.49
CA PHE A 131 -18.45 -8.21 -15.89
C PHE A 131 -19.66 -8.62 -15.05
N ASP A 132 -20.04 -9.90 -15.13
CA ASP A 132 -21.17 -10.44 -14.38
C ASP A 132 -20.86 -10.55 -12.88
N ASN A 133 -19.63 -10.91 -12.51
CA ASN A 133 -19.20 -11.04 -11.12
C ASN A 133 -18.19 -9.94 -10.72
N LYS A 134 -18.64 -8.70 -10.61
CA LYS A 134 -17.84 -7.53 -10.28
C LYS A 134 -17.10 -7.69 -8.96
N LYS A 135 -17.72 -8.25 -7.91
CA LYS A 135 -17.08 -8.44 -6.59
C LYS A 135 -15.85 -9.34 -6.67
N SER A 136 -15.94 -10.45 -7.41
CA SER A 136 -14.81 -11.36 -7.60
C SER A 136 -13.69 -10.71 -8.39
N VAL A 137 -14.04 -9.98 -9.46
CA VAL A 137 -13.08 -9.27 -10.31
C VAL A 137 -12.35 -8.18 -9.51
N MET A 138 -13.07 -7.41 -8.69
CA MET A 138 -12.48 -6.39 -7.81
C MET A 138 -11.57 -7.01 -6.74
N SER A 139 -11.98 -8.11 -6.11
CA SER A 139 -11.14 -8.82 -5.15
C SER A 139 -9.86 -9.35 -5.79
N LEU A 140 -9.96 -9.92 -6.99
CA LEU A 140 -8.81 -10.35 -7.78
C LEU A 140 -7.90 -9.17 -8.13
N LEU A 141 -8.47 -8.05 -8.60
CA LEU A 141 -7.73 -6.83 -8.92
C LEU A 141 -6.87 -6.37 -7.75
N HIS A 142 -7.46 -6.19 -6.57
CA HIS A 142 -6.72 -5.75 -5.38
C HIS A 142 -5.67 -6.75 -4.90
N SER A 143 -5.84 -8.05 -5.18
CA SER A 143 -4.81 -9.04 -4.86
C SER A 143 -3.55 -8.88 -5.71
N PHE A 144 -3.67 -8.30 -6.93
CA PHE A 144 -2.51 -8.06 -7.81
C PHE A 144 -1.51 -7.05 -7.24
N TYR A 145 -1.94 -6.12 -6.37
CA TYR A 145 -0.99 -5.26 -5.64
C TYR A 145 -0.08 -6.10 -4.72
N SER A 146 -0.64 -6.96 -3.87
CA SER A 146 0.15 -7.78 -2.94
C SER A 146 1.05 -8.78 -3.68
N TRP A 147 0.53 -9.45 -4.70
CA TRP A 147 1.35 -10.34 -5.54
C TRP A 147 2.36 -9.57 -6.39
N GLY A 148 2.02 -8.34 -6.83
CA GLY A 148 2.94 -7.41 -7.47
C GLY A 148 4.11 -7.07 -6.54
N GLN A 149 3.85 -6.77 -5.28
CA GLN A 149 4.89 -6.53 -4.27
C GLN A 149 5.81 -7.75 -4.11
N VAL A 150 5.24 -8.96 -3.96
CA VAL A 150 6.03 -10.20 -3.92
C VAL A 150 6.92 -10.33 -5.16
N GLY A 151 6.34 -10.11 -6.35
CA GLY A 151 7.06 -10.18 -7.63
C GLY A 151 8.18 -9.15 -7.74
N VAL A 152 7.91 -7.90 -7.36
CA VAL A 152 8.90 -6.82 -7.39
C VAL A 152 10.08 -7.14 -6.48
N VAL A 153 9.81 -7.56 -5.23
CA VAL A 153 10.88 -7.89 -4.29
C VAL A 153 11.67 -9.10 -4.77
N ALA A 154 11.00 -10.21 -5.09
CA ALA A 154 11.69 -11.44 -5.50
C ALA A 154 12.51 -11.27 -6.77
N LEU A 155 11.99 -10.59 -7.80
CA LEU A 155 12.72 -10.37 -9.05
C LEU A 155 13.85 -9.34 -8.88
N SER A 156 13.66 -8.31 -8.04
CA SER A 156 14.75 -7.38 -7.71
C SER A 156 15.86 -8.07 -6.96
N THR A 157 15.53 -8.89 -5.96
CA THR A 157 16.52 -9.68 -5.21
C THR A 157 17.26 -10.65 -6.13
N LEU A 158 16.56 -11.32 -7.04
CA LEU A 158 17.20 -12.20 -8.03
C LEU A 158 18.17 -11.40 -8.91
N PHE A 159 17.79 -10.22 -9.38
CA PHE A 159 18.67 -9.34 -10.15
C PHE A 159 19.91 -8.96 -9.32
N PHE A 160 19.76 -8.58 -8.06
CA PHE A 160 20.88 -8.21 -7.19
C PHE A 160 21.83 -9.38 -6.94
N VAL A 161 21.31 -10.61 -6.85
CA VAL A 161 22.16 -11.83 -6.73
C VAL A 161 22.96 -12.07 -8.01
N LEU A 162 22.37 -11.86 -9.19
CA LEU A 162 22.99 -12.16 -10.48
C LEU A 162 23.91 -11.04 -10.99
N ALA A 163 23.53 -9.80 -10.77
CA ALA A 163 24.18 -8.62 -11.35
C ALA A 163 24.86 -7.70 -10.32
N GLY A 164 24.63 -7.91 -9.02
CA GLY A 164 25.08 -7.03 -7.96
C GLY A 164 24.10 -5.89 -7.66
N VAL A 165 24.04 -5.47 -6.38
CA VAL A 165 23.15 -4.37 -5.96
C VAL A 165 23.62 -3.03 -6.50
N GLU A 166 24.88 -2.85 -6.78
CA GLU A 166 25.49 -1.66 -7.41
C GLU A 166 24.88 -1.35 -8.78
N ASN A 167 24.29 -2.33 -9.45
CA ASN A 167 23.60 -2.17 -10.73
C ASN A 167 22.10 -1.83 -10.59
N TRP A 168 21.66 -1.38 -9.42
CA TRP A 168 20.26 -1.06 -9.14
C TRP A 168 19.64 -0.04 -10.10
N ALA A 169 20.44 0.91 -10.63
CA ALA A 169 19.98 1.88 -11.60
C ALA A 169 19.53 1.23 -12.93
N ILE A 170 20.23 0.17 -13.36
CA ILE A 170 19.82 -0.64 -14.53
C ILE A 170 18.47 -1.29 -14.26
N LEU A 171 18.29 -1.86 -13.06
CA LEU A 171 17.02 -2.47 -12.69
C LEU A 171 15.88 -1.44 -12.61
N ALA A 172 16.14 -0.22 -12.14
CA ALA A 172 15.16 0.87 -12.19
C ALA A 172 14.68 1.16 -13.62
N CYS A 173 15.61 1.18 -14.59
CA CYS A 173 15.27 1.32 -16.01
C CYS A 173 14.45 0.13 -16.54
N VAL A 174 14.75 -1.10 -16.11
CA VAL A 174 13.98 -2.30 -16.47
C VAL A 174 12.57 -2.21 -15.90
N TRP A 175 12.42 -1.83 -14.62
CA TRP A 175 11.10 -1.62 -14.01
C TRP A 175 10.32 -0.49 -14.70
N ALA A 176 10.97 0.57 -15.17
CA ALA A 176 10.33 1.66 -15.91
C ALA A 176 9.70 1.20 -17.24
N ALA A 177 10.19 0.13 -17.85
CA ALA A 177 9.61 -0.40 -19.10
C ALA A 177 8.15 -0.86 -18.90
N ILE A 178 7.80 -1.41 -17.73
CA ILE A 178 6.44 -1.92 -17.44
C ILE A 178 5.39 -0.81 -17.54
N PRO A 179 5.50 0.32 -16.80
CA PRO A 179 4.54 1.40 -16.95
C PRO A 179 4.53 2.01 -18.35
N PHE A 180 5.66 2.17 -19.04
CA PHE A 180 5.64 2.68 -20.40
C PHE A 180 4.89 1.77 -21.36
N LEU A 181 5.10 0.45 -21.30
CA LEU A 181 4.35 -0.50 -22.11
C LEU A 181 2.85 -0.47 -21.78
N ASN A 182 2.51 -0.35 -20.50
CA ASN A 182 1.11 -0.27 -20.08
C ASN A 182 0.46 1.06 -20.44
N ALA A 183 1.21 2.18 -20.46
CA ALA A 183 0.73 3.46 -21.02
C ALA A 183 0.28 3.29 -22.47
N VAL A 184 1.11 2.62 -23.28
CA VAL A 184 0.76 2.30 -24.68
C VAL A 184 -0.46 1.38 -24.73
N PHE A 185 -0.56 0.38 -23.85
CA PHE A 185 -1.70 -0.53 -23.82
C PHE A 185 -3.00 0.21 -23.47
N PHE A 186 -2.98 1.17 -22.54
CA PHE A 186 -4.13 2.00 -22.18
C PHE A 186 -4.63 2.89 -23.34
N LEU A 187 -3.81 3.20 -24.33
CA LEU A 187 -4.27 3.90 -25.54
C LEU A 187 -5.31 3.09 -26.34
N PHE A 188 -5.24 1.77 -26.28
CA PHE A 188 -6.02 0.88 -27.14
C PHE A 188 -7.15 0.12 -26.44
N VAL A 189 -7.05 -0.15 -25.12
CA VAL A 189 -8.09 -0.90 -24.38
C VAL A 189 -9.39 -0.11 -24.31
N PRO A 190 -10.58 -0.77 -24.34
CA PRO A 190 -11.86 -0.08 -24.20
C PRO A 190 -12.02 0.46 -22.77
N ILE A 191 -12.37 1.74 -22.64
CA ILE A 191 -12.77 2.37 -21.39
C ILE A 191 -14.28 2.57 -21.42
N TYR A 192 -14.98 2.06 -20.41
CA TYR A 192 -16.43 2.12 -20.33
C TYR A 192 -16.85 3.36 -19.51
N PRO A 193 -18.02 3.97 -19.84
CA PRO A 193 -18.54 5.10 -19.08
C PRO A 193 -18.92 4.64 -17.66
N LEU A 194 -18.53 5.42 -16.66
CA LEU A 194 -18.94 5.22 -15.29
C LEU A 194 -20.40 5.63 -15.10
N VAL A 195 -21.18 4.76 -14.49
CA VAL A 195 -22.54 5.11 -14.02
C VAL A 195 -22.35 5.91 -12.74
N LYS A 196 -22.90 7.13 -12.70
CA LYS A 196 -22.88 7.96 -11.48
C LYS A 196 -23.74 7.30 -10.43
N ASP A 197 -23.14 6.91 -9.31
CA ASP A 197 -23.85 6.42 -8.14
C ASP A 197 -24.66 7.55 -7.48
N GLY A 198 -25.78 7.16 -6.86
CA GLY A 198 -26.71 8.06 -6.19
C GLY A 198 -26.09 8.76 -4.96
N GLU A 199 -26.84 9.71 -4.41
CA GLU A 199 -26.47 10.65 -3.35
C GLU A 199 -25.62 10.07 -2.21
N SER A 200 -24.33 10.40 -2.19
CA SER A 200 -23.46 10.16 -1.04
C SER A 200 -23.76 11.16 0.09
N ALA A 201 -23.55 10.74 1.34
CA ALA A 201 -23.71 11.62 2.49
C ALA A 201 -22.81 12.86 2.35
N LYS A 202 -23.32 14.01 2.78
CA LYS A 202 -22.52 15.24 2.78
C LYS A 202 -21.31 15.07 3.70
N VAL A 203 -20.11 15.35 3.21
CA VAL A 203 -18.82 15.30 3.95
C VAL A 203 -18.94 16.00 5.31
N THR A 204 -19.62 17.16 5.35
CA THR A 204 -19.85 17.93 6.58
C THR A 204 -20.60 17.16 7.66
N SER A 205 -21.47 16.22 7.30
CA SER A 205 -22.19 15.39 8.27
C SER A 205 -21.30 14.29 8.87
N LEU A 206 -20.38 13.76 8.08
CA LEU A 206 -19.39 12.78 8.54
C LEU A 206 -18.42 13.42 9.54
N LEU A 207 -17.88 14.58 9.21
CA LEU A 207 -16.91 15.32 10.07
C LEU A 207 -17.49 15.71 11.44
N LYS A 208 -18.81 15.82 11.56
CA LYS A 208 -19.50 16.09 12.85
C LYS A 208 -19.72 14.83 13.70
N SER A 209 -19.47 13.64 13.16
CA SER A 209 -19.70 12.37 13.85
C SER A 209 -18.47 11.93 14.66
N GLY A 210 -18.61 11.75 15.97
CA GLY A 210 -17.55 11.17 16.81
C GLY A 210 -17.16 9.75 16.38
N ALA A 211 -18.10 8.96 15.88
CA ALA A 211 -17.82 7.62 15.34
C ALA A 211 -16.92 7.68 14.10
N PHE A 212 -17.09 8.69 13.24
CA PHE A 212 -16.23 8.91 12.08
C PHE A 212 -14.76 9.08 12.50
N TRP A 213 -14.49 9.93 13.49
CA TRP A 213 -13.13 10.18 13.96
C TRP A 213 -12.50 8.96 14.61
N LEU A 214 -13.28 8.07 15.24
CA LEU A 214 -12.75 6.76 15.69
C LEU A 214 -12.25 5.92 14.52
N PHE A 215 -13.01 5.86 13.42
CA PHE A 215 -12.59 5.15 12.22
C PHE A 215 -11.39 5.81 11.53
N VAL A 216 -11.30 7.13 11.54
CA VAL A 216 -10.10 7.88 11.07
C VAL A 216 -8.86 7.45 11.85
N VAL A 217 -8.93 7.41 13.18
CA VAL A 217 -7.81 6.95 14.02
C VAL A 217 -7.45 5.49 13.72
N LEU A 218 -8.45 4.60 13.58
CA LEU A 218 -8.20 3.19 13.23
C LEU A 218 -7.51 3.05 11.87
N MET A 219 -7.89 3.87 10.87
CA MET A 219 -7.25 3.86 9.54
C MET A 219 -5.82 4.39 9.58
N ILE A 220 -5.56 5.50 10.30
CA ILE A 220 -4.21 6.01 10.51
C ILE A 220 -3.34 4.92 11.16
N CYS A 221 -3.86 4.26 12.19
CA CYS A 221 -3.12 3.17 12.87
C CYS A 221 -2.87 1.99 11.94
N ALA A 222 -3.84 1.61 11.10
CA ALA A 222 -3.68 0.51 10.15
C ALA A 222 -2.60 0.80 9.12
N GLY A 223 -2.65 1.98 8.47
CA GLY A 223 -1.64 2.41 7.49
C GLY A 223 -0.25 2.55 8.11
N SER A 224 -0.16 3.19 9.29
CA SER A 224 1.13 3.33 9.99
C SER A 224 1.72 1.97 10.38
N ALA A 225 0.92 1.06 10.93
CA ALA A 225 1.40 -0.25 11.35
C ALA A 225 1.83 -1.12 10.16
N GLU A 226 1.16 -1.02 9.03
CA GLU A 226 1.55 -1.72 7.80
C GLU A 226 2.85 -1.16 7.24
N GLN A 227 2.90 0.14 6.98
CA GLN A 227 4.00 0.74 6.23
C GLN A 227 5.27 0.93 7.06
N SER A 228 5.18 1.09 8.39
CA SER A 228 6.37 1.18 9.25
C SER A 228 7.26 -0.06 9.17
N VAL A 229 6.70 -1.26 9.02
CA VAL A 229 7.49 -2.48 8.81
C VAL A 229 7.73 -2.71 7.32
N SER A 230 6.72 -2.60 6.46
CA SER A 230 6.83 -2.88 5.02
C SER A 230 7.94 -2.08 4.35
N GLN A 231 8.03 -0.77 4.62
CA GLN A 231 9.01 0.12 4.00
C GLN A 231 10.44 -0.09 4.54
N TRP A 232 10.59 -0.47 5.79
CA TRP A 232 11.89 -0.66 6.42
C TRP A 232 12.34 -2.13 6.51
N ALA A 233 11.50 -3.10 6.09
CA ALA A 233 11.76 -4.53 6.29
C ALA A 233 13.08 -5.02 5.71
N SER A 234 13.49 -4.55 4.51
CA SER A 234 14.77 -4.90 3.90
C SER A 234 15.94 -4.30 4.71
N ALA A 235 15.94 -2.98 4.94
CA ALA A 235 16.97 -2.31 5.71
C ALA A 235 17.06 -2.84 7.15
N PHE A 236 15.93 -3.09 7.79
CA PHE A 236 15.87 -3.69 9.13
C PHE A 236 16.50 -5.09 9.16
N ALA A 237 16.26 -5.90 8.13
CA ALA A 237 16.86 -7.24 8.05
C ALA A 237 18.39 -7.15 7.88
N GLU A 238 18.87 -6.25 7.03
CA GLU A 238 20.30 -6.06 6.77
C GLU A 238 21.01 -5.44 7.98
N GLU A 239 20.61 -4.24 8.40
CA GLU A 239 21.31 -3.48 9.44
C GLU A 239 20.83 -3.81 10.85
N GLY A 240 19.51 -4.00 11.04
CA GLY A 240 18.95 -4.30 12.36
C GLY A 240 19.17 -5.74 12.82
N LEU A 241 19.18 -6.70 11.88
CA LEU A 241 19.32 -8.13 12.18
C LEU A 241 20.64 -8.72 11.72
N GLY A 242 21.42 -8.03 10.87
CA GLY A 242 22.72 -8.48 10.38
C GLY A 242 22.64 -9.68 9.42
N VAL A 243 21.53 -9.86 8.70
CA VAL A 243 21.40 -10.92 7.68
C VAL A 243 21.83 -10.40 6.31
N SER A 244 22.19 -11.31 5.40
CA SER A 244 22.53 -10.89 4.04
C SER A 244 21.34 -10.25 3.34
N LYS A 245 21.60 -9.32 2.40
CA LYS A 245 20.56 -8.65 1.62
C LYS A 245 19.55 -9.62 1.00
N THR A 246 20.04 -10.70 0.36
CA THR A 246 19.16 -11.71 -0.26
C THR A 246 18.19 -12.33 0.73
N VAL A 247 18.69 -12.73 1.92
CA VAL A 247 17.84 -13.29 2.99
C VAL A 247 16.92 -12.21 3.54
N GLY A 248 17.43 -11.00 3.72
CA GLY A 248 16.68 -9.85 4.20
C GLY A 248 15.51 -9.50 3.31
N ASP A 249 15.72 -9.37 2.01
CA ASP A 249 14.67 -9.04 1.05
C ASP A 249 13.59 -10.13 0.95
N LEU A 250 14.01 -11.42 0.92
CA LEU A 250 13.05 -12.52 0.79
C LEU A 250 12.27 -12.80 2.06
N LEU A 251 12.89 -12.74 3.22
CA LEU A 251 12.23 -13.05 4.50
C LEU A 251 11.72 -11.80 5.24
N GLY A 252 12.15 -10.60 4.84
CA GLY A 252 11.57 -9.33 5.27
C GLY A 252 10.36 -8.96 4.40
N PRO A 253 10.53 -8.06 3.41
CA PRO A 253 9.40 -7.50 2.67
C PRO A 253 8.66 -8.51 1.77
N CYS A 254 9.34 -9.52 1.18
CA CYS A 254 8.68 -10.50 0.33
C CYS A 254 7.76 -11.43 1.14
N LEU A 255 8.25 -11.99 2.25
CA LEU A 255 7.44 -12.84 3.11
C LEU A 255 6.33 -12.04 3.81
N PHE A 256 6.61 -10.79 4.23
CA PHE A 256 5.60 -9.86 4.74
C PHE A 256 4.43 -9.71 3.73
N ALA A 257 4.72 -9.41 2.46
CA ALA A 257 3.71 -9.23 1.42
C ALA A 257 2.93 -10.52 1.13
N ALA A 258 3.63 -11.67 1.11
CA ALA A 258 2.98 -12.97 0.92
C ALA A 258 2.00 -13.28 2.06
N MET A 259 2.42 -13.08 3.31
CA MET A 259 1.58 -13.31 4.50
C MET A 259 0.39 -12.34 4.54
N MET A 260 0.58 -11.08 4.13
CA MET A 260 -0.49 -10.11 3.96
C MET A 260 -1.50 -10.57 2.90
N GLY A 261 -1.04 -11.05 1.76
CA GLY A 261 -1.88 -11.59 0.69
C GLY A 261 -2.68 -12.82 1.16
N ILE A 262 -2.04 -13.74 1.87
CA ILE A 262 -2.70 -14.92 2.46
C ILE A 262 -3.79 -14.50 3.47
N ALA A 263 -3.50 -13.54 4.34
CA ALA A 263 -4.48 -13.04 5.31
C ALA A 263 -5.71 -12.44 4.62
N ARG A 264 -5.53 -11.65 3.55
CA ARG A 264 -6.63 -11.06 2.77
C ARG A 264 -7.50 -12.14 2.12
N VAL A 265 -6.89 -13.16 1.52
CA VAL A 265 -7.61 -14.30 0.93
C VAL A 265 -8.35 -15.12 1.99
N ALA A 266 -7.70 -15.42 3.13
CA ALA A 266 -8.33 -16.14 4.22
C ALA A 266 -9.52 -15.37 4.78
N PHE A 267 -9.36 -14.07 5.03
CA PHE A 267 -10.43 -13.20 5.54
C PHE A 267 -11.63 -13.13 4.60
N SER A 268 -11.40 -13.07 3.28
CA SER A 268 -12.48 -13.05 2.29
C SER A 268 -13.35 -14.33 2.32
N ARG A 269 -12.79 -15.46 2.76
CA ARG A 269 -13.49 -16.76 2.85
C ARG A 269 -14.20 -17.00 4.18
N THR A 270 -13.74 -16.35 5.27
CA THR A 270 -14.28 -16.59 6.63
C THR A 270 -15.40 -15.64 7.05
N GLY A 271 -15.87 -14.76 6.16
CA GLY A 271 -16.67 -13.56 6.41
C GLY A 271 -18.01 -13.71 7.13
N GLU A 272 -18.61 -14.89 7.27
CA GLU A 272 -19.96 -15.03 7.84
C GLU A 272 -20.01 -15.44 9.32
N GLY A 273 -18.92 -15.92 9.89
CA GLY A 273 -18.90 -16.47 11.27
C GLY A 273 -18.25 -15.56 12.31
N PHE A 274 -17.41 -14.62 11.91
CA PHE A 274 -16.58 -13.85 12.81
C PHE A 274 -17.07 -12.39 12.95
N SER A 275 -17.09 -11.88 14.19
CA SER A 275 -17.31 -10.45 14.42
C SER A 275 -16.11 -9.67 13.85
N LEU A 276 -16.35 -8.66 13.00
CA LEU A 276 -15.31 -7.79 12.43
C LEU A 276 -14.41 -7.19 13.51
N ARG A 277 -14.99 -6.75 14.63
CA ARG A 277 -14.24 -6.23 15.79
C ARG A 277 -13.33 -7.29 16.40
N THR A 278 -13.78 -8.53 16.53
CA THR A 278 -12.96 -9.63 17.06
C THR A 278 -11.82 -9.97 16.12
N ALA A 279 -12.07 -10.02 14.80
CA ALA A 279 -11.04 -10.23 13.80
C ALA A 279 -9.97 -9.13 13.87
N LEU A 280 -10.37 -7.86 13.97
CA LEU A 280 -9.45 -6.73 14.12
C LEU A 280 -8.66 -6.79 15.43
N LEU A 281 -9.27 -7.19 16.55
CA LEU A 281 -8.56 -7.36 17.82
C LEU A 281 -7.51 -8.49 17.77
N ILE A 282 -7.84 -9.62 17.13
CA ILE A 282 -6.88 -10.72 16.91
C ILE A 282 -5.73 -10.24 16.01
N ALA A 283 -6.04 -9.58 14.91
CA ALA A 283 -5.05 -8.99 14.01
C ALA A 283 -4.15 -7.98 14.74
N THR A 284 -4.75 -7.08 15.53
CA THR A 284 -4.01 -6.10 16.32
C THR A 284 -3.10 -6.77 17.35
N GLY A 285 -3.57 -7.81 18.04
CA GLY A 285 -2.76 -8.61 18.98
C GLY A 285 -1.59 -9.30 18.29
N GLY A 286 -1.82 -9.91 17.12
CA GLY A 286 -0.77 -10.50 16.29
C GLY A 286 0.24 -9.46 15.81
N CYS A 287 -0.23 -8.27 15.41
CA CYS A 287 0.62 -7.16 15.01
C CYS A 287 1.52 -6.69 16.14
N ILE A 288 0.97 -6.50 17.35
CA ILE A 288 1.74 -6.16 18.56
C ILE A 288 2.82 -7.22 18.84
N ALA A 289 2.47 -8.51 18.78
CA ALA A 289 3.43 -9.60 18.98
C ALA A 289 4.53 -9.59 17.90
N GLY A 290 4.17 -9.38 16.63
CA GLY A 290 5.12 -9.27 15.53
C GLY A 290 6.09 -8.11 15.71
N TYR A 291 5.60 -6.92 16.05
CA TYR A 291 6.45 -5.76 16.37
C TYR A 291 7.37 -6.01 17.55
N ALA A 292 6.86 -6.66 18.60
CA ALA A 292 7.69 -7.02 19.76
C ALA A 292 8.82 -8.00 19.38
N LEU A 293 8.55 -8.97 18.51
CA LEU A 293 9.58 -9.85 17.95
C LEU A 293 10.62 -9.09 17.13
N CYS A 294 10.20 -8.16 16.28
CA CYS A 294 11.12 -7.32 15.50
C CYS A 294 12.03 -6.48 16.44
N ALA A 295 11.44 -5.78 17.39
CA ALA A 295 12.15 -4.81 18.21
C ALA A 295 13.04 -5.45 19.29
N PHE A 296 12.54 -6.48 19.98
CA PHE A 296 13.14 -6.95 21.22
C PHE A 296 13.79 -8.34 21.13
N SER A 297 13.60 -9.08 20.03
CA SER A 297 14.25 -10.39 19.92
C SER A 297 15.77 -10.25 19.68
N PRO A 298 16.61 -10.96 20.43
CA PRO A 298 18.05 -11.02 20.14
C PRO A 298 18.38 -11.92 18.95
N VAL A 299 17.42 -12.73 18.50
CA VAL A 299 17.60 -13.73 17.44
C VAL A 299 17.08 -13.21 16.12
N ALA A 300 17.94 -13.09 15.11
CA ALA A 300 17.59 -12.55 13.79
C ALA A 300 16.36 -13.24 13.15
N TRP A 301 16.31 -14.56 13.19
CA TRP A 301 15.20 -15.34 12.63
C TRP A 301 13.85 -15.03 13.29
N LEU A 302 13.84 -14.74 14.59
CA LEU A 302 12.62 -14.31 15.28
C LEU A 302 12.21 -12.89 14.87
N GLY A 303 13.16 -12.00 14.59
CA GLY A 303 12.88 -10.69 14.02
C GLY A 303 12.22 -10.80 12.64
N LEU A 304 12.75 -11.65 11.75
CA LEU A 304 12.16 -11.93 10.43
C LEU A 304 10.77 -12.59 10.55
N ALA A 305 10.60 -13.54 11.48
CA ALA A 305 9.29 -14.11 11.80
C ALA A 305 8.33 -13.03 12.32
N GLY A 306 8.83 -12.04 13.05
CA GLY A 306 8.10 -10.85 13.46
C GLY A 306 7.57 -10.06 12.25
N CYS A 307 8.41 -9.79 11.25
CA CYS A 307 7.99 -9.13 10.01
C CYS A 307 6.86 -9.91 9.31
N ALA A 308 7.01 -11.23 9.20
CA ALA A 308 5.99 -12.10 8.60
C ALA A 308 4.65 -12.07 9.38
N LEU A 309 4.73 -12.08 10.71
CA LEU A 309 3.56 -12.00 11.59
C LEU A 309 2.87 -10.62 11.50
N VAL A 310 3.65 -9.53 11.40
CA VAL A 310 3.09 -8.21 11.11
C VAL A 310 2.37 -8.23 9.77
N GLY A 311 2.99 -8.75 8.71
CA GLY A 311 2.37 -8.88 7.39
C GLY A 311 1.02 -9.62 7.43
N LEU A 312 0.99 -10.80 8.09
CA LEU A 312 -0.25 -11.57 8.29
C LEU A 312 -1.33 -10.76 9.01
N SER A 313 -0.93 -10.01 10.02
CA SER A 313 -1.83 -9.25 10.88
C SER A 313 -2.41 -8.02 10.19
N VAL A 314 -1.57 -7.20 9.56
CA VAL A 314 -2.00 -5.96 8.89
C VAL A 314 -2.88 -6.23 7.68
N GLY A 315 -2.76 -7.41 7.05
CA GLY A 315 -3.58 -7.79 5.91
C GLY A 315 -5.09 -7.62 6.13
N ILE A 316 -5.56 -7.71 7.38
CA ILE A 316 -6.96 -7.55 7.76
C ILE A 316 -7.26 -6.14 8.31
N MET A 317 -6.26 -5.42 8.83
CA MET A 317 -6.49 -4.17 9.58
C MET A 317 -7.12 -3.09 8.71
N TRP A 318 -6.63 -2.87 7.50
CA TRP A 318 -7.20 -1.90 6.57
C TRP A 318 -8.60 -2.31 6.07
N PRO A 319 -8.80 -3.45 5.37
CA PRO A 319 -10.11 -3.82 4.85
C PRO A 319 -11.14 -4.08 5.96
N GLY A 320 -10.71 -4.61 7.10
CA GLY A 320 -11.58 -4.83 8.26
C GLY A 320 -12.06 -3.52 8.89
N THR A 321 -11.22 -2.49 8.96
CA THR A 321 -11.61 -1.16 9.45
C THR A 321 -12.62 -0.50 8.53
N ILE A 322 -12.40 -0.55 7.22
CA ILE A 322 -13.37 -0.04 6.22
C ILE A 322 -14.71 -0.77 6.36
N SER A 323 -14.68 -2.10 6.47
CA SER A 323 -15.91 -2.91 6.65
C SER A 323 -16.63 -2.58 7.95
N LEU A 324 -15.88 -2.37 9.05
CA LEU A 324 -16.45 -1.98 10.33
C LEU A 324 -17.07 -0.58 10.28
N ALA A 325 -16.42 0.36 9.59
CA ALA A 325 -16.91 1.71 9.37
C ALA A 325 -18.19 1.73 8.53
N SER A 326 -18.23 0.97 7.43
CA SER A 326 -19.41 0.81 6.59
C SER A 326 -20.60 0.24 7.37
N ALA A 327 -20.37 -0.78 8.20
CA ALA A 327 -21.39 -1.36 9.08
C ALA A 327 -21.86 -0.39 10.19
N GLY A 328 -20.93 0.45 10.69
CA GLY A 328 -21.20 1.45 11.73
C GLY A 328 -21.91 2.70 11.20
N MET A 329 -21.65 3.07 9.96
CA MET A 329 -22.14 4.29 9.29
C MET A 329 -22.76 3.96 7.92
N PRO A 330 -23.93 3.26 7.85
CA PRO A 330 -24.50 2.77 6.58
C PRO A 330 -24.84 3.87 5.58
N ARG A 331 -25.05 5.12 6.04
CA ARG A 331 -25.31 6.28 5.17
C ARG A 331 -24.05 7.03 4.74
N GLY A 332 -22.86 6.52 5.08
CA GLY A 332 -21.58 7.18 4.79
C GLY A 332 -21.26 7.29 3.30
N GLY A 333 -21.72 6.34 2.50
CA GLY A 333 -21.55 6.35 1.04
C GLY A 333 -20.07 6.43 0.62
N THR A 334 -19.82 6.83 -0.61
CA THR A 334 -18.47 6.99 -1.21
C THR A 334 -17.59 7.96 -0.44
N ALA A 335 -18.18 9.02 0.15
CA ALA A 335 -17.45 10.01 0.92
C ALA A 335 -16.77 9.42 2.18
N LEU A 336 -17.43 8.46 2.85
CA LEU A 336 -16.83 7.76 3.99
C LEU A 336 -15.59 6.97 3.57
N PHE A 337 -15.68 6.20 2.49
CA PHE A 337 -14.56 5.40 2.00
C PHE A 337 -13.38 6.27 1.58
N ALA A 338 -13.64 7.35 0.81
CA ALA A 338 -12.60 8.27 0.37
C ALA A 338 -11.86 8.93 1.55
N LEU A 339 -12.60 9.45 2.54
CA LEU A 339 -12.00 10.10 3.71
C LEU A 339 -11.24 9.11 4.60
N LEU A 340 -11.69 7.85 4.69
CA LEU A 340 -10.97 6.82 5.44
C LEU A 340 -9.71 6.36 4.70
N ALA A 341 -9.74 6.26 3.37
CA ALA A 341 -8.55 5.98 2.58
C ALA A 341 -7.50 7.08 2.82
N LEU A 342 -7.88 8.35 2.67
CA LEU A 342 -7.00 9.49 2.98
C LEU A 342 -6.40 9.44 4.40
N ALA A 343 -7.20 9.02 5.40
CA ALA A 343 -6.69 8.84 6.75
C ALA A 343 -5.65 7.72 6.84
N GLY A 344 -5.86 6.63 6.10
CA GLY A 344 -4.89 5.54 5.98
C GLY A 344 -3.57 6.00 5.35
N ASP A 345 -3.64 6.80 4.27
CA ASP A 345 -2.47 7.35 3.58
C ASP A 345 -1.66 8.30 4.47
N VAL A 346 -2.34 9.11 5.31
CA VAL A 346 -1.65 9.86 6.38
C VAL A 346 -0.87 8.93 7.30
N GLY A 347 -1.43 7.76 7.64
CA GLY A 347 -0.74 6.74 8.42
C GLY A 347 0.45 6.14 7.67
N CYS A 348 0.29 5.83 6.39
CA CYS A 348 1.35 5.31 5.51
C CYS A 348 2.52 6.28 5.38
N MET A 349 2.26 7.56 5.42
CA MET A 349 3.27 8.61 5.44
C MET A 349 3.93 8.74 6.80
N ALA A 350 3.16 8.88 7.87
CA ALA A 350 3.64 9.22 9.20
C ALA A 350 4.41 8.07 9.87
N GLY A 351 3.94 6.83 9.74
CA GLY A 351 4.53 5.67 10.39
C GLY A 351 5.99 5.44 10.01
N PRO A 352 6.31 5.17 8.73
CA PRO A 352 7.69 4.94 8.31
C PRO A 352 8.62 6.14 8.50
N SER A 353 8.10 7.37 8.35
CA SER A 353 8.87 8.60 8.59
C SER A 353 9.30 8.70 10.05
N ALA A 354 8.40 8.37 10.99
CA ALA A 354 8.72 8.31 12.41
C ALA A 354 9.77 7.24 12.72
N VAL A 355 9.69 6.05 12.09
CA VAL A 355 10.70 4.98 12.23
C VAL A 355 12.07 5.50 11.82
N GLY A 356 12.22 6.13 10.64
CA GLY A 356 13.49 6.66 10.17
C GLY A 356 14.06 7.73 11.09
N ALA A 357 13.25 8.74 11.47
CA ALA A 357 13.67 9.83 12.34
C ALA A 357 14.08 9.36 13.74
N LEU A 358 13.33 8.41 14.30
CA LEU A 358 13.65 7.85 15.62
C LEU A 358 14.85 6.92 15.57
N SER A 359 15.04 6.16 14.48
CA SER A 359 16.29 5.38 14.31
C SER A 359 17.51 6.26 14.32
N ASP A 360 17.53 7.37 13.58
CA ASP A 360 18.64 8.33 13.59
C ASP A 360 18.86 8.95 14.97
N ALA A 361 17.78 9.33 15.67
CA ALA A 361 17.88 9.89 17.02
C ALA A 361 18.54 8.93 18.03
N PHE A 362 18.47 7.63 17.76
CA PHE A 362 19.10 6.56 18.56
C PHE A 362 20.27 5.90 17.82
N SER A 363 21.14 6.71 17.21
CA SER A 363 22.40 6.30 16.59
C SER A 363 22.25 5.31 15.40
N GLY A 364 21.16 5.43 14.65
CA GLY A 364 20.87 4.59 13.47
C GLY A 364 20.24 3.23 13.82
N ASP A 365 19.86 3.00 15.07
CA ASP A 365 19.27 1.71 15.48
C ASP A 365 17.84 1.53 14.96
N LEU A 366 17.71 0.77 13.87
CA LEU A 366 16.42 0.44 13.25
C LEU A 366 15.50 -0.39 14.18
N ARG A 367 16.05 -1.17 15.12
CA ARG A 367 15.22 -1.89 16.10
C ARG A 367 14.47 -0.91 16.99
N THR A 368 15.15 0.12 17.47
CA THR A 368 14.55 1.19 18.27
C THR A 368 13.49 1.94 17.47
N GLY A 369 13.78 2.30 16.21
CA GLY A 369 12.78 2.94 15.32
C GLY A 369 11.52 2.09 15.16
N ILE A 370 11.67 0.80 14.88
CA ILE A 370 10.54 -0.14 14.76
C ILE A 370 9.79 -0.31 16.10
N ALA A 371 10.51 -0.30 17.24
CA ALA A 371 9.88 -0.37 18.56
C ALA A 371 8.87 0.78 18.78
N PHE A 372 9.18 1.99 18.33
CA PHE A 372 8.22 3.09 18.36
C PHE A 372 7.00 2.86 17.46
N GLY A 373 7.17 2.11 16.37
CA GLY A 373 6.06 1.70 15.50
C GLY A 373 4.99 0.86 16.23
N LEU A 374 5.35 0.21 17.34
CA LEU A 374 4.43 -0.51 18.22
C LEU A 374 3.30 0.38 18.78
N PHE A 375 3.52 1.69 18.86
CA PHE A 375 2.51 2.66 19.29
C PHE A 375 1.21 2.52 18.48
N PHE A 376 1.29 2.34 17.16
CA PHE A 376 0.11 2.32 16.30
C PHE A 376 -0.79 1.11 16.53
N PRO A 377 -0.32 -0.15 16.52
CA PRO A 377 -1.19 -1.28 16.83
C PRO A 377 -1.68 -1.27 18.29
N VAL A 378 -0.91 -0.75 19.25
CA VAL A 378 -1.37 -0.60 20.64
C VAL A 378 -2.51 0.42 20.72
N LEU A 379 -2.38 1.58 20.07
CA LEU A 379 -3.44 2.59 20.00
C LEU A 379 -4.70 2.02 19.31
N MET A 380 -4.52 1.28 18.21
CA MET A 380 -5.63 0.62 17.52
C MET A 380 -6.36 -0.35 18.43
N GLY A 381 -5.63 -1.18 19.17
CA GLY A 381 -6.18 -2.12 20.15
C GLY A 381 -6.95 -1.41 21.25
N ALA A 382 -6.40 -0.33 21.80
CA ALA A 382 -7.06 0.48 22.82
C ALA A 382 -8.37 1.09 22.29
N VAL A 383 -8.35 1.69 21.10
CA VAL A 383 -9.57 2.24 20.47
C VAL A 383 -10.61 1.15 20.25
N LEU A 384 -10.23 -0.02 19.74
CA LEU A 384 -11.16 -1.14 19.55
C LEU A 384 -11.73 -1.67 20.87
N LEU A 385 -10.96 -1.70 21.95
CA LEU A 385 -11.42 -2.18 23.26
C LEU A 385 -12.35 -1.18 23.97
N PHE A 386 -12.03 0.12 23.92
CA PHE A 386 -12.70 1.13 24.74
C PHE A 386 -13.77 1.93 23.99
N SER A 387 -13.82 1.88 22.65
CA SER A 387 -14.73 2.72 21.83
C SER A 387 -16.22 2.38 21.92
N GLY A 388 -16.64 1.37 22.67
CA GLY A 388 -18.06 1.00 22.75
C GLY A 388 -18.67 0.53 21.41
N LEU A 389 -17.88 0.35 20.37
CA LEU A 389 -18.33 -0.16 19.07
C LEU A 389 -19.01 -1.52 19.25
N LYS A 390 -20.34 -1.56 18.99
CA LYS A 390 -21.14 -2.76 19.21
C LYS A 390 -20.60 -3.93 18.38
N ARG A 391 -20.65 -5.15 18.93
CA ARG A 391 -20.42 -6.41 18.20
C ARG A 391 -21.46 -6.58 17.08
N LYS A 392 -21.28 -5.97 15.93
CA LYS A 392 -22.07 -6.29 14.74
C LYS A 392 -21.37 -7.42 13.98
N LYS A 393 -22.14 -8.47 13.65
CA LYS A 393 -21.70 -9.51 12.69
C LYS A 393 -21.52 -8.88 11.32
N ALA A 394 -20.62 -9.44 10.51
CA ALA A 394 -20.48 -9.06 9.11
C ALA A 394 -21.86 -9.13 8.43
N PRO A 395 -22.22 -8.20 7.53
CA PRO A 395 -23.46 -8.31 6.79
C PRO A 395 -23.44 -9.63 6.00
N VAL A 396 -24.45 -10.45 6.26
CA VAL A 396 -24.72 -11.67 5.46
C VAL A 396 -24.92 -11.21 4.01
N LEU A 397 -24.00 -11.54 3.14
CA LEU A 397 -24.20 -11.38 1.71
C LEU A 397 -25.24 -12.42 1.32
N LEU A 398 -26.52 -11.97 1.24
CA LEU A 398 -27.64 -12.80 0.80
C LEU A 398 -27.25 -13.47 -0.52
N ASN A 399 -27.05 -14.77 -0.45
CA ASN A 399 -27.07 -15.64 -1.62
C ASN A 399 -28.52 -15.63 -2.12
N GLU A 400 -28.85 -14.80 -3.09
CA GLU A 400 -30.08 -14.94 -3.87
C GLU A 400 -29.97 -16.20 -4.73
N LYS A 401 -30.09 -17.34 -4.08
CA LYS A 401 -30.53 -18.60 -4.67
C LYS A 401 -31.69 -19.06 -3.80
N ASP A 402 -32.86 -18.52 -4.08
CA ASP A 402 -34.16 -19.22 -3.92
C ASP A 402 -35.24 -18.30 -4.48
N GLY A 403 -35.81 -18.72 -5.58
CA GLY A 403 -36.93 -18.01 -6.15
C GLY A 403 -37.23 -18.37 -7.62
N SER A 404 -37.07 -19.63 -8.02
CA SER A 404 -37.77 -20.11 -9.20
C SER A 404 -38.67 -21.27 -8.77
N LYS A 405 -39.91 -20.95 -8.52
CA LYS A 405 -41.03 -21.83 -8.76
C LYS A 405 -42.05 -21.11 -9.65
#